data_0a24d3930e64f443bfb7377afcfd36d9
#
_entry.id   0a24d3930e64f443bfb7377afcfd36d9
#
_cell.length_a   1.000
_cell.length_b   1.000
_cell.length_c   1.000
_cell.angle_alpha   90.00
_cell.angle_beta   90.00
_cell.angle_gamma   90.00
#
_symmetry.space_group_name_H-M   'P 1'
#
loop_
_entity.id
_entity.type
_entity.pdbx_description
1 polymer ?
#
loop_
_entity_poly.entity_id
_entity_poly.type
_entity_poly.pdbx_seq_one_letter_code
_entity_poly.pdbx_strand_id
1 'polypeptide(L)'
;MVLLALEKLNTVHHPGINKFTTIHHDSVYSGQSWSKVDTTAEGGVPSIAHFAKKIFVVSDNVAFNRLYEWVGQRDANSQLKQKGYNVRLLHRLERRLTPDENRHTEAVRFAVGDSNIYQQPMLVNDSIIVNKKITKGKGYYENGALIRKPFPMSYRNNFPLTDQHDMLKAIIFPGEVPPIKRFNLTSEDRQFVLQYMSQLPTETLFPPYYKDTVYTDAYSKYLIYGSDTTHIPNHIRIFNKVGLAYGYTIDNAYIVDLHAGVEFILSAIIHTNKDEIFNDDKYEYQTVAFPFMKNLGQVIYDYEKARVKEYKPDLSEFKLEYDLTRED
;
A
#
# COMPACT_ATOMS: atom_id res chain seq x y z
N MET A 1 3.33 -5.00 -2.06
CA MET A 1 2.60 -6.25 -2.39
C MET A 1 1.86 -6.17 -3.73
N VAL A 2 1.11 -5.10 -4.06
CA VAL A 2 0.37 -5.02 -5.34
C VAL A 2 1.29 -5.23 -6.55
N LEU A 3 2.39 -4.48 -6.64
CA LEU A 3 3.33 -4.58 -7.77
C LEU A 3 3.90 -6.00 -7.93
N LEU A 4 4.27 -6.62 -6.82
CA LEU A 4 4.79 -8.01 -6.83
C LEU A 4 3.70 -9.02 -7.21
N ALA A 5 2.46 -8.78 -6.82
CA ALA A 5 1.34 -9.65 -7.16
C ALA A 5 1.03 -9.62 -8.67
N LEU A 6 1.05 -8.42 -9.28
CA LEU A 6 0.88 -8.23 -10.71
C LEU A 6 2.09 -8.79 -11.49
N GLU A 7 3.31 -8.51 -11.05
CA GLU A 7 4.54 -9.05 -11.66
C GLU A 7 4.56 -10.59 -11.64
N LYS A 8 4.15 -11.20 -10.52
CA LYS A 8 4.01 -12.66 -10.42
C LYS A 8 2.96 -13.19 -11.38
N LEU A 9 1.80 -12.53 -11.49
CA LEU A 9 0.75 -12.90 -12.42
C LEU A 9 1.28 -12.91 -13.87
N ASN A 10 2.01 -11.86 -14.26
CA ASN A 10 2.64 -11.73 -15.57
C ASN A 10 3.75 -12.79 -15.81
N THR A 11 4.41 -13.26 -14.75
CA THR A 11 5.45 -14.29 -14.82
C THR A 11 4.87 -15.69 -14.95
N VAL A 12 3.75 -15.99 -14.32
CA VAL A 12 3.07 -17.30 -14.40
C VAL A 12 2.58 -17.60 -15.81
N HIS A 13 2.27 -16.57 -16.61
CA HIS A 13 1.82 -16.70 -18.00
C HIS A 13 0.73 -17.75 -18.26
N HIS A 14 -0.21 -17.92 -17.31
CA HIS A 14 -1.30 -18.86 -17.51
C HIS A 14 -2.43 -18.17 -18.32
N PRO A 15 -2.80 -18.69 -19.51
CA PRO A 15 -3.70 -17.95 -20.44
C PRO A 15 -5.12 -17.71 -19.90
N GLY A 16 -5.53 -18.43 -18.87
CA GLY A 16 -6.86 -18.32 -18.27
C GLY A 16 -6.95 -17.38 -17.07
N ILE A 17 -5.82 -16.80 -16.60
CA ILE A 17 -5.83 -15.92 -15.42
C ILE A 17 -5.34 -14.52 -15.74
N ASN A 18 -5.99 -13.53 -15.12
CA ASN A 18 -5.59 -12.14 -15.11
C ASN A 18 -5.94 -11.51 -13.75
N LYS A 19 -5.65 -10.21 -13.58
CA LYS A 19 -5.89 -9.52 -12.31
C LYS A 19 -7.35 -9.48 -11.85
N PHE A 20 -8.31 -9.69 -12.75
CA PHE A 20 -9.75 -9.72 -12.46
C PHE A 20 -10.29 -11.13 -12.23
N THR A 21 -9.50 -12.17 -12.49
CA THR A 21 -9.92 -13.56 -12.26
C THR A 21 -10.17 -13.79 -10.77
N THR A 22 -11.25 -14.47 -10.46
CA THR A 22 -11.62 -14.82 -9.07
C THR A 22 -10.47 -15.57 -8.40
N ILE A 23 -10.12 -15.15 -7.18
CA ILE A 23 -9.07 -15.74 -6.37
C ILE A 23 -9.62 -16.23 -5.04
N HIS A 24 -9.34 -17.47 -4.69
CA HIS A 24 -9.70 -18.09 -3.43
C HIS A 24 -8.47 -18.40 -2.61
N HIS A 25 -8.56 -18.15 -1.31
CA HIS A 25 -7.52 -18.51 -0.34
C HIS A 25 -8.06 -19.59 0.57
N ASP A 26 -7.36 -20.70 0.67
CA ASP A 26 -7.70 -21.76 1.62
C ASP A 26 -7.26 -21.38 3.04
N SER A 27 -7.70 -22.15 4.04
CA SER A 27 -7.27 -22.01 5.44
C SER A 27 -6.89 -23.37 5.96
N VAL A 28 -5.63 -23.72 5.82
CA VAL A 28 -5.07 -25.01 6.20
C VAL A 28 -4.15 -24.86 7.40
N TYR A 29 -3.45 -23.73 7.50
CA TYR A 29 -2.47 -23.47 8.55
C TYR A 29 -2.99 -22.53 9.62
N SER A 30 -2.38 -22.59 10.81
CA SER A 30 -2.79 -21.81 11.98
C SER A 30 -2.80 -20.29 11.73
N GLY A 31 -3.80 -19.63 12.25
CA GLY A 31 -3.92 -18.18 12.23
C GLY A 31 -4.37 -17.55 10.91
N GLN A 32 -4.57 -18.30 9.87
CA GLN A 32 -5.04 -17.83 8.58
C GLN A 32 -6.55 -18.07 8.43
N SER A 33 -7.22 -17.23 7.65
CA SER A 33 -8.64 -17.36 7.35
C SER A 33 -8.84 -17.61 5.85
N TRP A 34 -9.71 -18.57 5.53
CA TRP A 34 -10.12 -18.77 4.14
C TRP A 34 -10.92 -17.58 3.60
N SER A 35 -10.90 -17.37 2.29
CA SER A 35 -11.72 -16.38 1.62
C SER A 35 -12.16 -16.92 0.27
N LYS A 36 -13.47 -17.07 0.09
CA LYS A 36 -14.11 -17.41 -1.19
C LYS A 36 -15.03 -16.29 -1.68
N VAL A 37 -15.48 -15.46 -0.76
CA VAL A 37 -16.44 -14.38 -1.02
C VAL A 37 -15.90 -13.10 -0.37
N ASP A 38 -16.04 -11.99 -1.06
CA ASP A 38 -15.88 -10.64 -0.51
C ASP A 38 -17.08 -9.82 -0.99
N THR A 39 -18.02 -9.57 -0.09
CA THR A 39 -19.28 -8.86 -0.40
C THR A 39 -19.06 -7.41 -0.83
N THR A 40 -17.86 -6.88 -0.67
CA THR A 40 -17.48 -5.54 -1.13
C THR A 40 -16.92 -5.54 -2.56
N ALA A 41 -16.67 -6.72 -3.13
CA ALA A 41 -16.25 -6.88 -4.52
C ALA A 41 -17.45 -6.86 -5.47
N GLU A 42 -17.21 -6.46 -6.70
CA GLU A 42 -18.18 -6.62 -7.78
C GLU A 42 -18.52 -8.11 -7.96
N GLY A 43 -19.81 -8.43 -7.98
CA GLY A 43 -20.27 -9.81 -8.02
C GLY A 43 -19.98 -10.64 -6.77
N GLY A 44 -19.46 -10.02 -5.70
CA GLY A 44 -19.19 -10.70 -4.42
C GLY A 44 -17.99 -11.63 -4.43
N VAL A 45 -17.13 -11.59 -5.45
CA VAL A 45 -15.97 -12.47 -5.60
C VAL A 45 -14.67 -11.69 -5.59
N PRO A 46 -13.68 -12.09 -4.75
CA PRO A 46 -12.41 -11.38 -4.68
C PRO A 46 -11.52 -11.65 -5.89
N SER A 47 -10.66 -10.67 -6.22
CA SER A 47 -9.63 -10.78 -7.25
C SER A 47 -8.36 -10.02 -6.82
N ILE A 48 -7.25 -10.19 -7.53
CA ILE A 48 -6.04 -9.39 -7.30
C ILE A 48 -6.36 -7.91 -7.49
N ALA A 49 -7.15 -7.55 -8.51
CA ALA A 49 -7.58 -6.18 -8.76
C ALA A 49 -8.40 -5.62 -7.59
N HIS A 50 -9.34 -6.38 -7.05
CA HIS A 50 -10.13 -5.97 -5.88
C HIS A 50 -9.23 -5.68 -4.66
N PHE A 51 -8.30 -6.58 -4.35
CA PHE A 51 -7.38 -6.36 -3.24
C PHE A 51 -6.45 -5.16 -3.47
N ALA A 52 -5.98 -4.95 -4.71
CA ALA A 52 -5.16 -3.79 -5.05
C ALA A 52 -5.92 -2.48 -4.85
N LYS A 53 -7.19 -2.40 -5.28
CA LYS A 53 -8.08 -1.25 -5.02
C LYS A 53 -8.15 -0.93 -3.52
N LYS A 54 -8.48 -1.92 -2.69
CA LYS A 54 -8.56 -1.78 -1.22
C LYS A 54 -7.25 -1.28 -0.61
N ILE A 55 -6.11 -1.80 -1.07
CA ILE A 55 -4.78 -1.39 -0.58
C ILE A 55 -4.47 0.06 -0.93
N PHE A 56 -4.76 0.50 -2.15
CA PHE A 56 -4.41 1.85 -2.58
C PHE A 56 -5.38 2.90 -2.05
N VAL A 57 -6.70 2.63 -2.12
CA VAL A 57 -7.72 3.62 -1.79
C VAL A 57 -7.83 3.86 -0.27
N VAL A 58 -7.84 2.79 0.53
CA VAL A 58 -8.05 2.92 2.00
C VAL A 58 -6.97 2.24 2.84
N SER A 59 -5.88 1.77 2.22
CA SER A 59 -4.78 1.11 2.94
C SER A 59 -5.19 -0.17 3.70
N ASP A 60 -6.07 -0.99 3.11
CA ASP A 60 -6.63 -2.20 3.74
C ASP A 60 -5.57 -3.27 4.01
N ASN A 61 -5.40 -3.61 5.28
CA ASN A 61 -4.40 -4.59 5.75
C ASN A 61 -4.80 -6.04 5.47
N VAL A 62 -6.10 -6.34 5.41
CA VAL A 62 -6.58 -7.69 5.07
C VAL A 62 -6.30 -7.95 3.59
N ALA A 63 -6.57 -7.00 2.71
CA ALA A 63 -6.24 -7.10 1.28
C ALA A 63 -4.72 -7.28 1.06
N PHE A 64 -3.89 -6.55 1.82
CA PHE A 64 -2.43 -6.76 1.82
C PHE A 64 -2.08 -8.20 2.18
N ASN A 65 -2.68 -8.76 3.22
CA ASN A 65 -2.42 -10.13 3.66
C ASN A 65 -2.84 -11.15 2.59
N ARG A 66 -3.95 -10.91 1.86
CA ARG A 66 -4.36 -11.77 0.73
C ARG A 66 -3.33 -11.79 -0.39
N LEU A 67 -2.78 -10.63 -0.75
CA LEU A 67 -1.71 -10.58 -1.74
C LEU A 67 -0.39 -11.18 -1.21
N TYR A 68 -0.15 -11.14 0.12
CA TYR A 68 0.98 -11.81 0.74
C TYR A 68 0.90 -13.34 0.58
N GLU A 69 -0.30 -13.94 0.70
CA GLU A 69 -0.52 -15.37 0.42
C GLU A 69 -0.18 -15.72 -1.03
N TRP A 70 -0.62 -14.89 -1.98
CA TRP A 70 -0.33 -15.10 -3.40
C TRP A 70 1.15 -14.97 -3.73
N VAL A 71 1.80 -13.92 -3.25
CA VAL A 71 3.22 -13.65 -3.59
C VAL A 71 4.16 -14.61 -2.86
N GLY A 72 3.94 -14.84 -1.57
CA GLY A 72 4.84 -15.58 -0.70
C GLY A 72 5.92 -14.72 -0.06
N GLN A 73 6.30 -15.05 1.19
CA GLN A 73 7.27 -14.27 1.96
C GLN A 73 8.66 -14.24 1.32
N ARG A 74 9.19 -15.42 0.93
CA ARG A 74 10.52 -15.54 0.32
C ARG A 74 10.58 -14.82 -1.02
N ASP A 75 9.59 -15.04 -1.87
CA ASP A 75 9.58 -14.49 -3.22
C ASP A 75 9.46 -12.96 -3.18
N ALA A 76 8.64 -12.41 -2.29
CA ALA A 76 8.55 -10.98 -2.07
C ALA A 76 9.89 -10.36 -1.69
N ASN A 77 10.57 -10.93 -0.68
CA ASN A 77 11.87 -10.44 -0.22
C ASN A 77 12.97 -10.62 -1.28
N SER A 78 12.98 -11.76 -1.97
CA SER A 78 14.00 -12.06 -3.01
C SER A 78 13.87 -11.12 -4.21
N GLN A 79 12.66 -10.90 -4.72
CA GLN A 79 12.42 -10.02 -5.85
C GLN A 79 12.77 -8.56 -5.52
N LEU A 80 12.38 -8.06 -4.34
CA LEU A 80 12.74 -6.71 -3.91
C LEU A 80 14.25 -6.54 -3.75
N LYS A 81 14.93 -7.53 -3.18
CA LYS A 81 16.40 -7.53 -3.08
C LYS A 81 17.08 -7.54 -4.44
N GLN A 82 16.61 -8.37 -5.38
CA GLN A 82 17.15 -8.43 -6.75
C GLN A 82 16.99 -7.09 -7.49
N LYS A 83 15.89 -6.38 -7.22
CA LYS A 83 15.65 -5.02 -7.73
C LYS A 83 16.48 -3.93 -7.02
N GLY A 84 17.27 -4.29 -6.00
CA GLY A 84 18.09 -3.36 -5.24
C GLY A 84 17.35 -2.57 -4.17
N TYR A 85 16.15 -3.01 -3.77
CA TYR A 85 15.40 -2.43 -2.64
C TYR A 85 15.74 -3.14 -1.33
N ASN A 86 16.04 -2.36 -0.29
CA ASN A 86 16.37 -2.87 1.05
C ASN A 86 15.12 -3.06 1.93
N VAL A 87 14.10 -3.67 1.38
CA VAL A 87 12.82 -3.93 2.05
C VAL A 87 12.85 -5.30 2.71
N ARG A 88 12.25 -5.41 3.88
CA ARG A 88 12.00 -6.70 4.55
C ARG A 88 10.53 -6.85 4.89
N LEU A 89 9.92 -7.90 4.38
CA LEU A 89 8.55 -8.30 4.65
C LEU A 89 8.60 -9.61 5.48
N LEU A 90 8.39 -9.48 6.79
CA LEU A 90 8.56 -10.58 7.75
C LEU A 90 7.23 -11.15 8.22
N HIS A 91 6.17 -10.33 8.21
CA HIS A 91 4.89 -10.72 8.77
C HIS A 91 3.71 -10.03 8.06
N ARG A 92 2.54 -10.67 8.18
CA ARG A 92 1.25 -10.10 7.82
C ARG A 92 0.93 -8.91 8.71
N LEU A 93 0.08 -8.02 8.23
CA LEU A 93 -0.35 -6.83 8.97
C LEU A 93 -1.52 -7.16 9.89
N GLU A 94 -1.57 -6.50 11.06
CA GLU A 94 -2.66 -6.65 12.05
C GLU A 94 -2.96 -8.10 12.50
N ARG A 95 -1.99 -9.00 12.36
CA ARG A 95 -2.10 -10.39 12.78
C ARG A 95 -1.00 -10.72 13.79
N ARG A 96 -1.40 -11.29 14.92
CA ARG A 96 -0.44 -11.79 15.94
C ARG A 96 -0.04 -13.22 15.58
N LEU A 97 0.76 -13.34 14.53
CA LEU A 97 1.31 -14.61 14.07
C LEU A 97 2.77 -14.73 14.47
N THR A 98 3.18 -15.94 14.81
CA THR A 98 4.59 -16.27 15.06
C THR A 98 5.43 -16.15 13.78
N PRO A 99 6.74 -16.08 13.84
CA PRO A 99 7.60 -16.16 12.66
C PRO A 99 7.37 -17.42 11.83
N ASP A 100 7.07 -18.54 12.49
CA ASP A 100 6.75 -19.80 11.80
C ASP A 100 5.42 -19.69 11.02
N GLU A 101 4.35 -19.18 11.63
CA GLU A 101 3.09 -18.96 10.95
C GLU A 101 3.21 -17.95 9.80
N ASN A 102 4.04 -16.92 9.92
CA ASN A 102 4.24 -15.93 8.86
C ASN A 102 4.99 -16.47 7.63
N ARG A 103 5.88 -17.46 7.79
CA ARG A 103 6.60 -18.08 6.67
C ARG A 103 5.76 -19.13 5.92
N HIS A 104 4.64 -19.57 6.48
CA HIS A 104 3.64 -20.41 5.80
C HIS A 104 2.61 -19.53 5.11
N THR A 105 2.34 -19.78 3.84
CA THR A 105 1.25 -19.12 3.11
C THR A 105 0.25 -20.16 2.64
N GLU A 106 -1.03 -19.81 2.63
CA GLU A 106 -2.10 -20.73 2.24
C GLU A 106 -2.05 -21.07 0.74
N ALA A 107 -2.70 -22.14 0.39
CA ALA A 107 -2.95 -22.45 -1.01
C ALA A 107 -3.89 -21.40 -1.62
N VAL A 108 -3.58 -21.03 -2.86
CA VAL A 108 -4.32 -20.02 -3.62
C VAL A 108 -4.83 -20.65 -4.90
N ARG A 109 -6.11 -20.46 -5.22
CA ARG A 109 -6.74 -20.96 -6.42
C ARG A 109 -7.36 -19.84 -7.22
N PHE A 110 -7.18 -19.89 -8.55
CA PHE A 110 -7.91 -19.03 -9.48
C PHE A 110 -9.01 -19.85 -10.13
N ALA A 111 -10.21 -19.26 -10.23
CA ALA A 111 -11.38 -19.94 -10.74
C ALA A 111 -12.15 -19.08 -11.77
N VAL A 112 -12.79 -19.78 -12.71
CA VAL A 112 -13.79 -19.20 -13.63
C VAL A 112 -15.08 -19.99 -13.44
N GLY A 113 -16.12 -19.34 -12.90
CA GLY A 113 -17.27 -20.04 -12.37
C GLY A 113 -16.86 -21.05 -11.29
N ASP A 114 -17.32 -22.29 -11.40
CA ASP A 114 -16.98 -23.36 -10.45
C ASP A 114 -15.68 -24.11 -10.78
N SER A 115 -15.02 -23.77 -11.89
CA SER A 115 -13.84 -24.46 -12.37
C SER A 115 -12.57 -23.82 -11.87
N ASN A 116 -11.75 -24.58 -11.10
CA ASN A 116 -10.39 -24.17 -10.78
C ASN A 116 -9.51 -24.28 -12.05
N ILE A 117 -8.91 -23.16 -12.44
CA ILE A 117 -8.06 -23.09 -13.66
C ILE A 117 -6.57 -22.99 -13.33
N TYR A 118 -6.22 -22.54 -12.13
CA TYR A 118 -4.85 -22.50 -11.65
C TYR A 118 -4.82 -22.67 -10.14
N GLN A 119 -3.84 -23.39 -9.64
CA GLN A 119 -3.64 -23.57 -8.20
C GLN A 119 -2.17 -23.43 -7.81
N GLN A 120 -1.91 -22.59 -6.81
CA GLN A 120 -0.66 -22.55 -6.09
C GLN A 120 -0.85 -23.32 -4.77
N PRO A 121 -0.01 -24.33 -4.49
CA PRO A 121 -0.07 -25.02 -3.20
C PRO A 121 0.36 -24.11 -2.05
N MET A 122 0.12 -24.52 -0.83
CA MET A 122 0.68 -23.90 0.36
C MET A 122 2.21 -23.82 0.24
N LEU A 123 2.77 -22.64 0.54
CA LEU A 123 4.20 -22.44 0.53
C LEU A 123 4.74 -22.42 1.96
N VAL A 124 5.81 -23.15 2.18
CA VAL A 124 6.60 -23.10 3.42
C VAL A 124 7.95 -22.45 3.07
N ASN A 125 8.11 -21.21 3.50
CA ASN A 125 9.33 -20.46 3.19
C ASN A 125 10.40 -20.75 4.25
N ASP A 126 11.69 -20.54 3.89
CA ASP A 126 12.79 -20.63 4.85
C ASP A 126 12.67 -19.53 5.90
N SER A 127 13.15 -19.81 7.11
CA SER A 127 13.18 -18.81 8.18
C SER A 127 14.10 -17.65 7.83
N ILE A 128 13.60 -16.42 7.99
CA ILE A 128 14.41 -15.23 7.81
C ILE A 128 15.13 -14.90 9.12
N ILE A 129 16.46 -14.98 9.10
CA ILE A 129 17.30 -14.65 10.25
C ILE A 129 17.51 -13.12 10.31
N VAL A 130 17.17 -12.52 11.44
CA VAL A 130 17.37 -11.09 11.69
C VAL A 130 18.50 -10.91 12.71
N ASN A 131 19.69 -10.58 12.22
CA ASN A 131 20.88 -10.45 13.06
C ASN A 131 20.97 -9.11 13.82
N LYS A 132 20.23 -8.09 13.36
CA LYS A 132 20.27 -6.75 13.98
C LYS A 132 19.21 -6.62 15.05
N LYS A 133 19.63 -6.40 16.31
CA LYS A 133 18.71 -6.07 17.41
C LYS A 133 18.31 -4.59 17.30
N ILE A 134 17.02 -4.35 17.11
CA ILE A 134 16.41 -3.02 17.06
C ILE A 134 15.36 -2.94 18.15
N THR A 135 15.44 -1.95 19.00
CA THR A 135 14.45 -1.66 20.05
C THR A 135 14.09 -0.18 20.04
N LYS A 136 12.87 0.16 20.48
CA LYS A 136 12.36 1.54 20.52
C LYS A 136 11.59 1.81 21.81
N GLY A 137 11.58 3.10 22.22
CA GLY A 137 10.86 3.58 23.41
C GLY A 137 11.36 3.00 24.72
N LYS A 138 10.56 3.15 25.75
CA LYS A 138 10.88 2.71 27.13
C LYS A 138 9.87 1.69 27.70
N GLY A 139 8.76 1.46 26.99
CA GLY A 139 7.76 0.47 27.37
C GLY A 139 6.81 0.12 26.23
N TYR A 140 6.02 -0.92 26.43
CA TYR A 140 4.95 -1.31 25.51
C TYR A 140 3.90 -2.15 26.22
N TYR A 141 2.67 -2.15 25.68
CA TYR A 141 1.62 -3.04 26.13
C TYR A 141 1.66 -4.37 25.38
N GLU A 142 1.53 -5.46 26.12
CA GLU A 142 1.39 -6.82 25.61
C GLU A 142 0.36 -7.59 26.45
N ASN A 143 -0.68 -8.12 25.82
CA ASN A 143 -1.80 -8.80 26.48
C ASN A 143 -2.43 -8.00 27.64
N GLY A 144 -2.54 -6.67 27.48
CA GLY A 144 -3.10 -5.76 28.47
C GLY A 144 -2.13 -5.36 29.60
N ALA A 145 -0.92 -5.91 29.65
CA ALA A 145 0.09 -5.59 30.67
C ALA A 145 1.16 -4.63 30.11
N LEU A 146 1.55 -3.62 30.90
CA LEU A 146 2.67 -2.73 30.58
C LEU A 146 4.01 -3.42 30.86
N ILE A 147 4.77 -3.65 29.81
CA ILE A 147 6.15 -4.15 29.86
C ILE A 147 7.11 -2.96 29.87
N ARG A 148 7.80 -2.73 30.98
CA ARG A 148 8.77 -1.62 31.16
C ARG A 148 10.13 -1.97 30.57
N LYS A 149 10.17 -2.23 29.27
CA LYS A 149 11.40 -2.50 28.48
C LYS A 149 11.18 -1.94 27.07
N PRO A 150 12.25 -1.54 26.35
CA PRO A 150 12.11 -1.08 24.96
C PRO A 150 11.41 -2.11 24.07
N PHE A 151 10.51 -1.63 23.21
CA PHE A 151 9.73 -2.45 22.31
C PHE A 151 10.62 -3.13 21.25
N PRO A 152 10.48 -4.45 21.03
CA PRO A 152 11.29 -5.18 20.06
C PRO A 152 10.82 -4.93 18.63
N MET A 153 11.62 -4.20 17.84
CA MET A 153 11.32 -3.85 16.45
C MET A 153 12.04 -4.74 15.42
N SER A 154 12.95 -5.63 15.86
CA SER A 154 13.83 -6.41 14.98
C SER A 154 13.06 -7.26 13.95
N TYR A 155 11.94 -7.83 14.36
CA TYR A 155 11.10 -8.70 13.54
C TYR A 155 9.88 -7.99 12.97
N ARG A 156 9.94 -6.65 12.82
CA ARG A 156 8.91 -5.88 12.13
C ARG A 156 9.24 -5.72 10.64
N ASN A 157 8.22 -5.55 9.83
CA ASN A 157 8.41 -5.17 8.44
C ASN A 157 9.23 -3.87 8.38
N ASN A 158 10.15 -3.79 7.44
CA ASN A 158 10.99 -2.62 7.24
C ASN A 158 10.94 -2.18 5.78
N PHE A 159 10.62 -0.93 5.55
CA PHE A 159 10.59 -0.32 4.24
C PHE A 159 11.21 1.09 4.34
N PRO A 160 12.50 1.25 3.99
CA PRO A 160 13.18 2.55 4.03
C PRO A 160 12.47 3.60 3.18
N LEU A 161 12.40 4.85 3.66
CA LEU A 161 11.72 5.93 2.95
C LEU A 161 12.34 6.20 1.58
N THR A 162 13.66 6.09 1.45
CA THR A 162 14.37 6.20 0.18
C THR A 162 13.93 5.13 -0.82
N ASP A 163 13.75 3.88 -0.38
CA ASP A 163 13.28 2.80 -1.25
C ASP A 163 11.81 2.98 -1.63
N GLN A 164 10.99 3.55 -0.73
CA GLN A 164 9.60 3.91 -1.06
C GLN A 164 9.56 4.98 -2.15
N HIS A 165 10.40 6.02 -2.02
CA HIS A 165 10.54 7.07 -3.02
C HIS A 165 11.00 6.52 -4.38
N ASP A 166 12.05 5.70 -4.39
CA ASP A 166 12.57 5.08 -5.61
C ASP A 166 11.54 4.15 -6.26
N MET A 167 10.78 3.42 -5.45
CA MET A 167 9.71 2.53 -5.95
C MET A 167 8.56 3.34 -6.56
N LEU A 168 8.17 4.45 -5.94
CA LEU A 168 7.18 5.35 -6.52
C LEU A 168 7.68 5.93 -7.84
N LYS A 169 8.93 6.41 -7.88
CA LYS A 169 9.55 6.90 -9.12
C LYS A 169 9.55 5.82 -10.22
N ALA A 170 9.81 4.56 -9.88
CA ALA A 170 9.79 3.44 -10.83
C ALA A 170 8.38 3.14 -11.40
N ILE A 171 7.31 3.51 -10.69
CA ILE A 171 5.93 3.39 -11.16
C ILE A 171 5.55 4.58 -12.04
N ILE A 172 5.84 5.79 -11.56
CA ILE A 172 5.45 7.05 -12.22
C ILE A 172 6.30 7.27 -13.48
N PHE A 173 7.61 7.14 -13.37
CA PHE A 173 8.59 7.41 -14.43
C PHE A 173 9.48 6.18 -14.71
N PRO A 174 8.95 5.06 -15.22
CA PRO A 174 9.72 3.84 -15.42
C PRO A 174 10.90 4.02 -16.40
N GLY A 175 10.82 4.98 -17.32
CA GLY A 175 11.92 5.34 -18.22
C GLY A 175 13.13 5.94 -17.49
N GLU A 176 12.90 6.62 -16.37
CA GLU A 176 13.90 7.39 -15.63
C GLU A 176 14.61 6.58 -14.52
N VAL A 177 14.35 5.29 -14.42
CA VAL A 177 15.02 4.41 -13.45
C VAL A 177 15.75 3.26 -14.15
N PRO A 178 16.86 2.74 -13.56
CA PRO A 178 17.55 1.57 -14.09
C PRO A 178 16.59 0.40 -14.33
N PRO A 179 16.74 -0.36 -15.41
CA PRO A 179 15.85 -1.49 -15.73
C PRO A 179 15.67 -2.49 -14.59
N ILE A 180 16.72 -2.73 -13.80
CA ILE A 180 16.68 -3.66 -12.67
C ILE A 180 15.68 -3.22 -11.57
N LYS A 181 15.44 -1.91 -11.42
CA LYS A 181 14.49 -1.36 -10.42
C LYS A 181 13.03 -1.39 -10.89
N ARG A 182 12.79 -1.67 -12.17
CA ARG A 182 11.44 -1.70 -12.74
C ARG A 182 10.69 -2.97 -12.33
N PHE A 183 9.36 -2.86 -12.32
CA PHE A 183 8.47 -4.01 -12.14
C PHE A 183 7.99 -4.48 -13.51
N ASN A 184 7.84 -5.80 -13.68
CA ASN A 184 7.33 -6.41 -14.92
C ASN A 184 5.79 -6.24 -14.98
N LEU A 185 5.37 -5.02 -15.30
CA LEU A 185 3.96 -4.64 -15.47
C LEU A 185 3.67 -4.41 -16.95
N THR A 186 2.50 -4.84 -17.40
CA THR A 186 1.97 -4.40 -18.69
C THR A 186 1.58 -2.92 -18.64
N SER A 187 1.34 -2.30 -19.78
CA SER A 187 0.82 -0.92 -19.82
C SER A 187 -0.53 -0.79 -19.11
N GLU A 188 -1.41 -1.80 -19.28
CA GLU A 188 -2.70 -1.83 -18.59
C GLU A 188 -2.55 -2.04 -17.07
N ASP A 189 -1.56 -2.84 -16.61
CA ASP A 189 -1.29 -2.98 -15.18
C ASP A 189 -0.78 -1.67 -14.59
N ARG A 190 0.10 -0.97 -15.30
CA ARG A 190 0.61 0.32 -14.84
C ARG A 190 -0.51 1.36 -14.79
N GLN A 191 -1.36 1.46 -15.81
CA GLN A 191 -2.53 2.35 -15.79
C GLN A 191 -3.47 2.02 -14.64
N PHE A 192 -3.76 0.74 -14.40
CA PHE A 192 -4.55 0.26 -13.28
C PHE A 192 -3.95 0.70 -11.92
N VAL A 193 -2.63 0.55 -11.75
CA VAL A 193 -1.93 0.99 -10.53
C VAL A 193 -2.04 2.51 -10.37
N LEU A 194 -1.79 3.30 -11.42
CA LEU A 194 -1.91 4.75 -11.38
C LEU A 194 -3.33 5.19 -11.04
N GLN A 195 -4.33 4.58 -11.66
CA GLN A 195 -5.74 4.87 -11.37
C GLN A 195 -6.03 4.73 -9.87
N TYR A 196 -5.79 3.55 -9.29
CA TYR A 196 -6.17 3.30 -7.90
C TYR A 196 -5.23 3.94 -6.86
N MET A 197 -4.00 4.29 -7.23
CA MET A 197 -3.13 5.12 -6.39
C MET A 197 -3.65 6.55 -6.23
N SER A 198 -4.36 7.07 -7.23
CA SER A 198 -4.89 8.44 -7.24
C SER A 198 -6.40 8.53 -6.98
N GLN A 199 -7.14 7.43 -7.18
CA GLN A 199 -8.58 7.37 -6.93
C GLN A 199 -8.89 7.62 -5.46
N LEU A 200 -9.96 8.38 -5.21
CA LEU A 200 -10.42 8.70 -3.87
C LEU A 200 -11.49 7.71 -3.41
N PRO A 201 -11.70 7.53 -2.10
CA PRO A 201 -12.78 6.67 -1.61
C PRO A 201 -14.16 7.07 -2.18
N THR A 202 -14.43 8.36 -2.28
CA THR A 202 -15.68 8.89 -2.83
C THR A 202 -15.88 8.65 -4.33
N GLU A 203 -14.82 8.27 -5.05
CA GLU A 203 -14.83 7.90 -6.47
C GLU A 203 -14.89 6.37 -6.68
N THR A 204 -14.91 5.55 -5.61
CA THR A 204 -14.74 4.10 -5.70
C THR A 204 -16.08 3.37 -5.62
N LEU A 205 -16.45 2.65 -6.69
CA LEU A 205 -17.72 1.91 -6.79
C LEU A 205 -17.66 0.55 -6.06
N PHE A 206 -16.56 -0.19 -6.19
CA PHE A 206 -16.33 -1.47 -5.54
C PHE A 206 -14.91 -1.54 -4.96
N PRO A 207 -14.77 -1.53 -3.60
CA PRO A 207 -15.80 -1.40 -2.57
C PRO A 207 -16.58 -0.08 -2.63
N PRO A 208 -17.85 -0.04 -2.22
CA PRO A 208 -18.68 1.15 -2.31
C PRO A 208 -18.37 2.14 -1.18
N TYR A 209 -17.11 2.60 -1.07
CA TYR A 209 -16.64 3.51 -0.02
C TYR A 209 -17.37 4.85 -0.01
N TYR A 210 -17.86 5.31 -1.16
CA TYR A 210 -18.64 6.54 -1.28
C TYR A 210 -19.93 6.55 -0.44
N LYS A 211 -20.39 5.39 0.03
CA LYS A 211 -21.58 5.25 0.89
C LYS A 211 -21.28 5.42 2.38
N ASP A 212 -20.01 5.40 2.76
CA ASP A 212 -19.59 5.46 4.16
C ASP A 212 -18.86 6.78 4.44
N THR A 213 -19.43 7.59 5.30
CA THR A 213 -18.91 8.92 5.65
C THR A 213 -17.54 8.90 6.35
N VAL A 214 -17.09 7.74 6.82
CA VAL A 214 -15.74 7.56 7.37
C VAL A 214 -14.69 7.71 6.27
N TYR A 215 -15.00 7.29 5.05
CA TYR A 215 -14.08 7.34 3.91
C TYR A 215 -14.22 8.65 3.14
N THR A 216 -13.65 9.72 3.70
CA THR A 216 -13.58 11.03 3.03
C THR A 216 -12.58 11.02 1.86
N ASP A 217 -12.59 12.07 1.02
CA ASP A 217 -11.60 12.24 -0.06
C ASP A 217 -10.17 12.11 0.45
N ALA A 218 -9.88 12.75 1.57
CA ALA A 218 -8.54 12.81 2.14
C ALA A 218 -8.19 11.63 3.05
N TYR A 219 -9.03 10.60 3.18
CA TYR A 219 -8.83 9.47 4.10
C TYR A 219 -7.40 8.88 4.07
N SER A 220 -6.84 8.71 2.88
CA SER A 220 -5.47 8.21 2.66
C SER A 220 -4.59 9.22 1.93
N LYS A 221 -4.81 10.54 2.11
CA LYS A 221 -4.04 11.63 1.49
C LYS A 221 -3.51 12.55 2.58
N TYR A 222 -2.33 12.19 3.13
CA TYR A 222 -1.79 12.92 4.28
C TYR A 222 -1.05 14.20 3.88
N LEU A 223 -0.24 14.13 2.80
CA LEU A 223 0.38 15.33 2.24
C LEU A 223 -0.67 16.24 1.63
N ILE A 224 -0.63 17.54 1.93
CA ILE A 224 -1.56 18.61 1.58
C ILE A 224 -2.87 18.56 2.37
N TYR A 225 -3.46 17.35 2.62
CA TYR A 225 -4.82 17.25 3.17
C TYR A 225 -4.90 16.70 4.60
N GLY A 226 -3.85 16.04 5.11
CA GLY A 226 -3.76 15.64 6.52
C GLY A 226 -4.79 14.61 6.97
N SER A 227 -5.36 13.82 6.06
CA SER A 227 -6.44 12.86 6.38
C SER A 227 -7.66 13.53 7.04
N ASP A 228 -7.97 14.75 6.64
CA ASP A 228 -9.13 15.49 7.13
C ASP A 228 -10.39 15.27 6.26
N THR A 229 -11.42 16.08 6.45
CA THR A 229 -12.68 16.00 5.70
C THR A 229 -12.72 16.95 4.48
N THR A 230 -11.61 17.59 4.15
CA THR A 230 -11.52 18.53 3.04
C THR A 230 -11.81 17.82 1.71
N HIS A 231 -12.68 18.42 0.91
CA HIS A 231 -12.88 18.00 -0.47
C HIS A 231 -11.61 18.27 -1.31
N ILE A 232 -11.18 17.29 -2.09
CA ILE A 232 -10.03 17.41 -2.97
C ILE A 232 -10.52 17.79 -4.37
N PRO A 233 -10.14 18.97 -4.92
CA PRO A 233 -10.54 19.40 -6.25
C PRO A 233 -10.15 18.40 -7.33
N ASN A 234 -10.98 18.22 -8.36
CA ASN A 234 -10.75 17.23 -9.41
C ASN A 234 -9.45 17.44 -10.21
N HIS A 235 -8.94 18.66 -10.26
CA HIS A 235 -7.67 18.96 -10.92
C HIS A 235 -6.43 18.61 -10.09
N ILE A 236 -6.58 18.33 -8.79
CA ILE A 236 -5.49 17.84 -7.93
C ILE A 236 -5.55 16.32 -7.86
N ARG A 237 -4.46 15.66 -8.24
CA ARG A 237 -4.33 14.20 -8.14
C ARG A 237 -3.09 13.81 -7.36
N ILE A 238 -3.26 12.87 -6.45
CA ILE A 238 -2.21 12.43 -5.53
C ILE A 238 -2.06 10.92 -5.67
N PHE A 239 -1.00 10.51 -6.36
CA PHE A 239 -0.62 9.11 -6.58
C PHE A 239 0.24 8.67 -5.40
N ASN A 240 -0.34 8.05 -4.40
CA ASN A 240 0.38 7.81 -3.16
C ASN A 240 0.15 6.45 -2.52
N LYS A 241 0.97 6.17 -1.52
CA LYS A 241 0.73 5.12 -0.54
C LYS A 241 1.14 5.62 0.84
N VAL A 242 0.17 5.59 1.75
CA VAL A 242 0.36 5.97 3.15
C VAL A 242 0.73 4.77 4.02
N GLY A 243 1.27 5.06 5.20
CA GLY A 243 1.48 4.12 6.28
C GLY A 243 1.25 4.77 7.65
N LEU A 244 0.61 4.04 8.55
CA LEU A 244 0.32 4.48 9.90
C LEU A 244 0.49 3.31 10.87
N ALA A 245 1.51 3.36 11.72
CA ALA A 245 1.74 2.33 12.73
C ALA A 245 2.73 2.78 13.81
N TYR A 246 2.47 2.43 15.06
CA TYR A 246 3.41 2.63 16.17
C TYR A 246 3.87 4.09 16.35
N GLY A 247 3.01 5.05 16.10
CA GLY A 247 3.36 6.48 16.10
C GLY A 247 4.03 6.99 14.83
N TYR A 248 4.40 6.11 13.89
CA TYR A 248 4.91 6.52 12.58
C TYR A 248 3.77 6.85 11.63
N THR A 249 3.89 8.00 10.98
CA THR A 249 3.02 8.42 9.86
C THR A 249 3.90 8.65 8.65
N ILE A 250 3.54 8.00 7.55
CA ILE A 250 4.30 8.05 6.30
C ILE A 250 3.33 8.41 5.18
N ASP A 251 3.74 9.30 4.29
CA ASP A 251 3.16 9.45 2.97
C ASP A 251 4.25 9.55 1.92
N ASN A 252 4.08 8.82 0.83
CA ASN A 252 4.97 8.81 -0.31
C ASN A 252 4.11 9.06 -1.54
N ALA A 253 4.19 10.26 -2.11
CA ALA A 253 3.25 10.76 -3.09
C ALA A 253 3.93 11.43 -4.29
N TYR A 254 3.40 11.18 -5.47
CA TYR A 254 3.52 12.03 -6.63
C TYR A 254 2.23 12.86 -6.74
N ILE A 255 2.39 14.16 -6.74
CA ILE A 255 1.28 15.12 -6.67
C ILE A 255 1.28 15.94 -7.96
N VAL A 256 0.11 16.06 -8.58
CA VAL A 256 -0.09 16.85 -9.79
C VAL A 256 -1.25 17.81 -9.63
N ASP A 257 -1.08 19.03 -10.17
CA ASP A 257 -2.16 19.98 -10.43
C ASP A 257 -2.30 20.13 -11.95
N LEU A 258 -3.36 19.54 -12.48
CA LEU A 258 -3.65 19.51 -13.92
C LEU A 258 -4.00 20.89 -14.50
N HIS A 259 -4.46 21.84 -13.66
CA HIS A 259 -4.78 23.21 -14.07
C HIS A 259 -3.53 24.12 -14.02
N ALA A 260 -2.78 24.09 -12.91
CA ALA A 260 -1.61 24.94 -12.75
C ALA A 260 -0.35 24.38 -13.43
N GLY A 261 -0.37 23.12 -13.91
CA GLY A 261 0.81 22.47 -14.47
C GLY A 261 1.91 22.27 -13.44
N VAL A 262 1.53 21.83 -12.24
CA VAL A 262 2.46 21.53 -11.15
C VAL A 262 2.62 20.02 -11.03
N GLU A 263 3.84 19.55 -10.83
CA GLU A 263 4.15 18.18 -10.46
C GLU A 263 5.36 18.11 -9.54
N PHE A 264 5.32 17.18 -8.57
CA PHE A 264 6.48 16.86 -7.74
C PHE A 264 6.29 15.51 -7.04
N ILE A 265 7.40 14.86 -6.67
CA ILE A 265 7.39 13.70 -5.76
C ILE A 265 7.84 14.19 -4.38
N LEU A 266 7.06 13.85 -3.36
CA LEU A 266 7.38 14.12 -1.96
C LEU A 266 7.20 12.85 -1.13
N SER A 267 8.21 12.51 -0.34
CA SER A 267 8.17 11.39 0.59
C SER A 267 8.51 11.89 1.99
N ALA A 268 7.62 11.68 2.93
CA ALA A 268 7.79 12.16 4.30
C ALA A 268 7.43 11.08 5.32
N ILE A 269 8.15 11.11 6.44
CA ILE A 269 7.88 10.29 7.62
C ILE A 269 8.02 11.14 8.88
N ILE A 270 7.08 11.01 9.79
CA ILE A 270 7.16 11.60 11.13
C ILE A 270 6.85 10.52 12.17
N HIS A 271 7.49 10.62 13.34
CA HIS A 271 7.21 9.74 14.47
C HIS A 271 6.69 10.57 15.65
N THR A 272 5.49 10.25 16.09
CA THR A 272 4.79 10.92 17.19
C THR A 272 4.41 9.88 18.24
N ASN A 273 5.18 9.82 19.31
CA ASN A 273 4.99 8.93 20.46
C ASN A 273 5.65 9.58 21.68
N LYS A 274 5.01 10.61 22.24
CA LYS A 274 5.57 11.49 23.28
C LYS A 274 5.90 10.75 24.56
N ASP A 275 5.09 9.78 24.95
CA ASP A 275 5.31 9.03 26.18
C ASP A 275 6.28 7.83 25.99
N GLU A 276 6.69 7.55 24.74
CA GLU A 276 7.59 6.44 24.38
C GLU A 276 7.06 5.05 24.76
N ILE A 277 5.75 4.90 24.94
CA ILE A 277 5.06 3.64 25.16
C ILE A 277 4.44 3.17 23.85
N PHE A 278 4.65 1.90 23.49
CA PHE A 278 4.10 1.30 22.28
C PHE A 278 2.87 0.45 22.59
N ASN A 279 1.97 0.31 21.63
CA ASN A 279 0.71 -0.46 21.72
C ASN A 279 -0.23 0.03 22.83
N ASP A 280 -0.23 1.30 23.13
CA ASP A 280 -1.16 1.94 24.08
C ASP A 280 -2.21 2.82 23.39
N ASP A 281 -2.12 2.90 22.04
CA ASP A 281 -3.00 3.69 21.16
C ASP A 281 -3.00 5.20 21.45
N LYS A 282 -1.94 5.73 22.10
CA LYS A 282 -1.80 7.14 22.46
C LYS A 282 -0.76 7.86 21.60
N TYR A 283 -0.90 7.74 20.30
CA TYR A 283 -0.05 8.44 19.37
C TYR A 283 -0.65 9.78 18.93
N GLU A 284 0.15 10.83 18.82
CA GLU A 284 -0.30 12.18 18.46
C GLU A 284 -0.55 12.31 16.94
N TYR A 285 -1.26 11.35 16.33
CA TYR A 285 -1.56 11.36 14.92
C TYR A 285 -2.37 12.58 14.51
N GLN A 286 -3.49 12.84 15.19
CA GLN A 286 -4.43 13.90 14.88
C GLN A 286 -3.88 15.30 15.20
N THR A 287 -3.12 15.42 16.29
CA THR A 287 -2.68 16.72 16.82
C THR A 287 -1.31 17.16 16.31
N VAL A 288 -0.48 16.23 15.81
CA VAL A 288 0.89 16.53 15.37
C VAL A 288 1.16 15.98 13.98
N ALA A 289 0.97 14.67 13.75
CA ALA A 289 1.44 14.04 12.52
C ALA A 289 0.66 14.50 11.29
N PHE A 290 -0.66 14.45 11.30
CA PHE A 290 -1.48 14.89 10.17
C PHE A 290 -1.37 16.39 9.89
N PRO A 291 -1.38 17.30 10.89
CA PRO A 291 -1.08 18.71 10.66
C PRO A 291 0.31 18.95 10.08
N PHE A 292 1.33 18.21 10.52
CA PHE A 292 2.67 18.28 9.94
C PHE A 292 2.66 17.89 8.46
N MET A 293 2.07 16.74 8.12
CA MET A 293 2.00 16.26 6.73
C MET A 293 1.24 17.24 5.83
N LYS A 294 0.10 17.76 6.32
CA LYS A 294 -0.70 18.76 5.61
C LYS A 294 0.13 20.00 5.29
N ASN A 295 0.76 20.59 6.31
CA ASN A 295 1.53 21.83 6.17
C ASN A 295 2.77 21.61 5.29
N LEU A 296 3.49 20.50 5.45
CA LEU A 296 4.64 20.16 4.61
C LEU A 296 4.23 20.07 3.14
N GLY A 297 3.18 19.33 2.84
CA GLY A 297 2.67 19.17 1.49
C GLY A 297 2.24 20.50 0.87
N GLN A 298 1.56 21.35 1.65
CA GLN A 298 1.10 22.65 1.21
C GLN A 298 2.28 23.60 0.91
N VAL A 299 3.28 23.66 1.77
CA VAL A 299 4.47 24.52 1.57
C VAL A 299 5.21 24.11 0.30
N ILE A 300 5.39 22.82 0.05
CA ILE A 300 6.07 22.35 -1.17
C ILE A 300 5.19 22.63 -2.41
N TYR A 301 3.88 22.42 -2.34
CA TYR A 301 2.96 22.73 -3.43
C TYR A 301 3.00 24.21 -3.80
N ASP A 302 2.95 25.13 -2.81
CA ASP A 302 3.00 26.57 -3.03
C ASP A 302 4.35 26.99 -3.64
N TYR A 303 5.45 26.39 -3.16
CA TYR A 303 6.77 26.60 -3.74
C TYR A 303 6.83 26.15 -5.22
N GLU A 304 6.37 24.94 -5.53
CA GLU A 304 6.38 24.41 -6.90
C GLU A 304 5.44 25.18 -7.83
N LYS A 305 4.34 25.72 -7.31
CA LYS A 305 3.41 26.58 -8.06
C LYS A 305 4.01 27.93 -8.38
N ALA A 306 4.79 28.50 -7.46
CA ALA A 306 5.45 29.80 -7.64
C ALA A 306 6.77 29.71 -8.42
N ARG A 307 7.41 28.54 -8.45
CA ARG A 307 8.71 28.31 -9.08
C ARG A 307 8.62 28.53 -10.59
N VAL A 308 9.51 29.35 -11.12
CA VAL A 308 9.67 29.51 -12.58
C VAL A 308 10.19 28.18 -13.15
N LYS A 309 9.47 27.61 -14.10
CA LYS A 309 9.81 26.35 -14.77
C LYS A 309 10.31 26.66 -16.19
N GLU A 310 11.44 26.07 -16.55
CA GLU A 310 11.98 26.15 -17.91
C GLU A 310 11.07 25.43 -18.91
N TYR A 311 10.50 24.29 -18.48
CA TYR A 311 9.56 23.48 -19.27
C TYR A 311 8.31 23.20 -18.46
N LYS A 312 7.16 23.22 -19.12
CA LYS A 312 5.91 22.76 -18.53
C LYS A 312 5.87 21.23 -18.56
N PRO A 313 5.43 20.57 -17.48
CA PRO A 313 5.27 19.12 -17.48
C PRO A 313 4.16 18.67 -18.44
N ASP A 314 4.36 17.55 -19.10
CA ASP A 314 3.27 16.84 -19.78
C ASP A 314 2.55 15.96 -18.78
N LEU A 315 1.36 16.37 -18.37
CA LEU A 315 0.51 15.70 -17.41
C LEU A 315 -0.60 14.86 -18.08
N SER A 316 -0.55 14.67 -19.41
CA SER A 316 -1.60 13.98 -20.17
C SER A 316 -1.82 12.53 -19.68
N GLU A 317 -0.74 11.83 -19.32
CA GLU A 317 -0.79 10.45 -18.82
C GLU A 317 -1.50 10.33 -17.45
N PHE A 318 -1.58 11.41 -16.69
CA PHE A 318 -2.16 11.44 -15.34
C PHE A 318 -3.62 11.93 -15.32
N LYS A 319 -4.21 12.18 -16.48
CA LYS A 319 -5.65 12.43 -16.67
C LYS A 319 -6.38 11.10 -16.80
N LEU A 320 -6.73 10.52 -15.65
CA LEU A 320 -7.32 9.19 -15.57
C LEU A 320 -8.84 9.27 -15.38
N GLU A 321 -9.52 8.24 -15.84
CA GLU A 321 -10.93 8.00 -15.52
C GLU A 321 -11.04 7.20 -14.22
N TYR A 322 -12.06 7.50 -13.41
CA TYR A 322 -12.33 6.88 -12.12
C TYR A 322 -13.67 6.17 -12.14
N ASP A 323 -13.90 5.26 -11.17
CA ASP A 323 -15.13 4.44 -11.13
C ASP A 323 -16.39 5.33 -11.06
N LEU A 324 -16.34 6.44 -10.34
CA LEU A 324 -17.43 7.43 -10.23
C LEU A 324 -16.90 8.83 -10.52
N THR A 325 -17.72 9.63 -11.22
CA THR A 325 -17.47 11.06 -11.43
C THR A 325 -17.99 11.85 -10.23
N ARG A 326 -17.21 12.82 -9.75
CA ARG A 326 -17.62 13.78 -8.71
C ARG A 326 -17.89 15.14 -9.35
N GLU A 327 -18.80 15.89 -8.71
CA GLU A 327 -18.97 17.31 -8.97
C GLU A 327 -17.92 18.08 -8.15
N ASP A 328 -17.32 19.14 -8.71
CA ASP A 328 -16.38 20.05 -8.00
C ASP A 328 -17.12 20.99 -7.06
#